data_f22bdd6c5e2f2c27edb42411617dd4f9
#
_entry.id   f22bdd6c5e2f2c27edb42411617dd4f9
#
_cell.length_a   1.000
_cell.length_b   1.000
_cell.length_c   1.000
_cell.angle_alpha   90.00
_cell.angle_beta   90.00
_cell.angle_gamma   90.00
#
_symmetry.space_group_name_H-M   'P 1'
#
loop_
_entity.id
_entity.type
_entity.pdbx_description
1 polymer ?
#
loop_
_entity_poly.entity_id
_entity_poly.type
_entity_poly.pdbx_seq_one_letter_code
_entity_poly.pdbx_strand_id
1 'polypeptide(L)'
;MVQIRCVGGAVNDIDPLATAYAHRSQNFSTSAVSNSQDRLNERWDVDVAPHLRGLYLSFDTDQRPERLDDAFPGQTLPRLQLLKARYDPDNIFNQNFAIPPATDVSRPEAATAGSRTGG
;
A
#
# COMPACT_ATOMS: atom_id res chain seq x y z
N MET A 1 -11.54 -14.21 16.44
CA MET A 1 -11.86 -12.90 17.05
C MET A 1 -12.21 -11.93 15.93
N VAL A 2 -13.30 -11.17 16.09
CA VAL A 2 -13.64 -10.09 15.15
C VAL A 2 -13.54 -8.77 15.91
N GLN A 3 -12.97 -7.74 15.28
CA GLN A 3 -12.85 -6.40 15.83
C GLN A 3 -13.43 -5.38 14.85
N ILE A 4 -14.23 -4.45 15.37
CA ILE A 4 -14.75 -3.30 14.63
C ILE A 4 -14.25 -2.05 15.35
N ARG A 5 -13.66 -1.12 14.59
CA ARG A 5 -13.14 0.16 15.09
C ARG A 5 -13.82 1.31 14.37
N CYS A 6 -14.12 2.39 15.11
CA CYS A 6 -14.49 3.66 14.52
C CYS A 6 -13.23 4.34 13.96
N VAL A 7 -13.26 4.72 12.70
CA VAL A 7 -12.14 5.41 12.01
C VAL A 7 -12.56 6.73 11.35
N GLY A 8 -13.83 7.12 11.48
CA GLY A 8 -14.38 8.36 10.95
C GLY A 8 -14.05 9.61 11.80
N GLY A 9 -14.82 10.67 11.60
CA GLY A 9 -14.62 11.97 12.25
C GLY A 9 -13.58 12.82 11.52
N ALA A 10 -12.70 13.51 12.22
CA ALA A 10 -11.70 14.43 11.64
C ALA A 10 -10.80 13.78 10.57
N VAL A 11 -10.66 12.46 10.57
CA VAL A 11 -9.94 11.73 9.52
C VAL A 11 -10.62 11.89 8.17
N ASN A 12 -11.95 12.00 8.14
CA ASN A 12 -12.73 12.12 6.91
C ASN A 12 -12.68 13.54 6.31
N ASP A 13 -12.23 14.54 7.08
CA ASP A 13 -12.08 15.93 6.61
C ASP A 13 -10.81 16.13 5.77
N ILE A 14 -9.92 15.16 5.73
CA ILE A 14 -8.66 15.21 4.99
C ILE A 14 -8.86 14.68 3.57
N ASP A 15 -8.30 15.41 2.59
CA ASP A 15 -8.31 14.97 1.19
C ASP A 15 -7.68 13.57 1.06
N PRO A 16 -8.34 12.61 0.35
CA PRO A 16 -7.81 11.27 0.15
C PRO A 16 -6.42 11.21 -0.50
N LEU A 17 -6.04 12.23 -1.25
CA LEU A 17 -4.72 12.32 -1.92
C LEU A 17 -3.66 13.04 -1.08
N ALA A 18 -4.02 13.61 0.08
CA ALA A 18 -3.08 14.35 0.92
C ALA A 18 -1.98 13.46 1.50
N THR A 19 -2.29 12.18 1.74
CA THR A 19 -1.35 11.21 2.34
C THR A 19 -1.45 9.85 1.64
N ALA A 20 -0.64 8.88 2.06
CA ALA A 20 -0.76 7.49 1.60
C ALA A 20 -2.03 6.79 2.13
N TYR A 21 -2.64 7.27 3.20
CA TYR A 21 -3.91 6.75 3.70
C TYR A 21 -5.07 7.39 2.94
N ALA A 22 -5.65 6.66 1.98
CA ALA A 22 -6.68 7.16 1.07
C ALA A 22 -8.13 6.90 1.54
N HIS A 23 -8.33 6.10 2.59
CA HIS A 23 -9.66 5.67 3.05
C HIS A 23 -10.30 6.72 3.95
N ARG A 24 -10.78 7.81 3.36
CA ARG A 24 -11.31 8.99 4.07
C ARG A 24 -12.84 9.02 4.15
N SER A 25 -13.53 8.12 3.47
CA SER A 25 -15.00 8.04 3.48
C SER A 25 -15.55 6.94 4.39
N GLN A 26 -14.70 6.12 4.96
CA GLN A 26 -15.08 5.01 5.83
C GLN A 26 -15.23 5.48 7.27
N ASN A 27 -16.29 5.01 7.95
CA ASN A 27 -16.52 5.29 9.36
C ASN A 27 -16.07 4.14 10.27
N PHE A 28 -15.90 2.95 9.70
CA PHE A 28 -15.54 1.75 10.45
C PHE A 28 -14.43 0.96 9.73
N SER A 29 -13.56 0.35 10.50
CA SER A 29 -12.59 -0.65 10.06
C SER A 29 -12.91 -1.97 10.77
N THR A 30 -12.94 -3.06 9.98
CA THR A 30 -13.21 -4.39 10.49
C THR A 30 -12.00 -5.28 10.27
N SER A 31 -11.60 -6.03 11.28
CA SER A 31 -10.57 -7.07 11.18
C SER A 31 -11.04 -8.36 11.84
N ALA A 32 -10.61 -9.49 11.29
CA ALA A 32 -10.87 -10.81 11.84
C ALA A 32 -9.56 -11.59 11.97
N VAL A 33 -9.42 -12.31 13.08
CA VAL A 33 -8.28 -13.18 13.35
C VAL A 33 -8.80 -14.59 13.70
N SER A 34 -8.21 -15.60 13.07
CA SER A 34 -8.56 -17.01 13.24
C SER A 34 -7.30 -17.86 13.40
N ASN A 35 -7.43 -19.00 14.04
CA ASN A 35 -6.38 -20.02 14.11
C ASN A 35 -6.26 -20.82 12.79
N SER A 36 -7.21 -20.66 11.86
CA SER A 36 -7.21 -21.27 10.53
C SER A 36 -7.32 -20.16 9.48
N GLN A 37 -6.19 -19.78 8.93
CA GLN A 37 -6.12 -18.69 7.95
C GLN A 37 -6.89 -19.02 6.67
N ASP A 38 -6.77 -20.24 6.16
CA ASP A 38 -7.44 -20.64 4.92
C ASP A 38 -8.95 -20.52 5.03
N ARG A 39 -9.53 -21.04 6.12
CA ARG A 39 -10.98 -20.93 6.38
C ARG A 39 -11.42 -19.48 6.59
N LEU A 40 -10.57 -18.68 7.21
CA LEU A 40 -10.86 -17.26 7.39
C LEU A 40 -10.89 -16.54 6.05
N ASN A 41 -9.89 -16.74 5.20
CA ASN A 41 -9.80 -16.11 3.89
C ASN A 41 -10.98 -16.49 3.00
N GLU A 42 -11.31 -17.80 2.95
CA GLU A 42 -12.44 -18.31 2.18
C GLU A 42 -13.77 -17.64 2.58
N ARG A 43 -14.06 -17.58 3.90
CA ARG A 43 -15.27 -16.95 4.42
C ARG A 43 -15.23 -15.44 4.29
N TRP A 44 -14.06 -14.84 4.47
CA TRP A 44 -13.89 -13.41 4.33
C TRP A 44 -14.16 -12.94 2.90
N ASP A 45 -13.57 -13.61 1.91
CA ASP A 45 -13.72 -13.24 0.50
C ASP A 45 -15.17 -13.40 -0.01
N VAL A 46 -15.91 -14.39 0.53
CA VAL A 46 -17.29 -14.68 0.10
C VAL A 46 -18.32 -13.87 0.89
N ASP A 47 -18.19 -13.84 2.22
CA ASP A 47 -19.27 -13.35 3.09
C ASP A 47 -19.07 -11.90 3.56
N VAL A 48 -17.83 -11.39 3.58
CA VAL A 48 -17.51 -10.11 4.23
C VAL A 48 -16.96 -9.08 3.25
N ALA A 49 -15.95 -9.44 2.48
CA ALA A 49 -15.25 -8.52 1.56
C ALA A 49 -16.18 -7.81 0.56
N PRO A 50 -17.24 -8.44 0.00
CA PRO A 50 -18.16 -7.76 -0.91
C PRO A 50 -18.92 -6.57 -0.29
N HIS A 51 -18.98 -6.51 1.04
CA HIS A 51 -19.65 -5.45 1.80
C HIS A 51 -18.68 -4.37 2.32
N LEU A 52 -17.39 -4.56 2.12
CA LEU A 52 -16.33 -3.67 2.58
C LEU A 52 -15.68 -2.94 1.40
N ARG A 53 -15.03 -1.82 1.70
CA ARG A 53 -14.23 -1.06 0.73
C ARG A 53 -12.94 -0.62 1.39
N GLY A 54 -11.84 -0.77 0.64
CA GLY A 54 -10.51 -0.40 1.08
C GLY A 54 -9.88 -1.41 2.03
N LEU A 55 -8.60 -1.25 2.22
CA LEU A 55 -7.77 -2.13 3.03
C LEU A 55 -6.76 -1.32 3.83
N TYR A 56 -6.58 -1.68 5.11
CA TYR A 56 -5.48 -1.21 5.92
C TYR A 56 -4.45 -2.34 6.11
N LEU A 57 -3.34 -2.26 5.38
CA LEU A 57 -2.35 -3.33 5.25
C LEU A 57 -1.78 -3.85 6.58
N SER A 58 -1.73 -3.01 7.62
CA SER A 58 -1.17 -3.42 8.91
C SER A 58 -1.93 -4.55 9.62
N PHE A 59 -3.14 -4.86 9.15
CA PHE A 59 -3.98 -5.93 9.71
C PHE A 59 -4.27 -7.04 8.71
N ASP A 60 -3.66 -6.99 7.52
CA ASP A 60 -3.81 -8.03 6.51
C ASP A 60 -2.57 -8.93 6.47
N THR A 61 -2.79 -10.20 6.25
CA THR A 61 -1.74 -11.21 6.04
C THR A 61 -1.76 -11.75 4.60
N ASP A 62 -2.75 -11.37 3.81
CA ASP A 62 -2.87 -11.74 2.41
C ASP A 62 -2.01 -10.82 1.55
N GLN A 63 -0.89 -11.35 1.07
CA GLN A 63 0.13 -10.62 0.31
C GLN A 63 -0.09 -10.67 -1.21
N ARG A 64 -1.28 -11.04 -1.67
CA ARG A 64 -1.58 -10.99 -3.11
C ARG A 64 -1.39 -9.56 -3.66
N PRO A 65 -0.80 -9.40 -4.86
CA PRO A 65 -0.54 -8.07 -5.44
C PRO A 65 -1.77 -7.17 -5.55
N GLU A 66 -2.94 -7.75 -5.82
CA GLU A 66 -4.22 -7.06 -5.96
C GLU A 66 -4.62 -6.31 -4.68
N ARG A 67 -4.12 -6.77 -3.52
CA ARG A 67 -4.37 -6.11 -2.22
C ARG A 67 -3.75 -4.71 -2.14
N LEU A 68 -2.72 -4.44 -2.94
CA LEU A 68 -2.14 -3.09 -3.01
C LEU A 68 -3.11 -2.07 -3.63
N ASP A 69 -3.91 -2.47 -4.62
CA ASP A 69 -4.92 -1.60 -5.23
C ASP A 69 -6.05 -1.29 -4.24
N ASP A 70 -6.45 -2.27 -3.41
CA ASP A 70 -7.42 -2.09 -2.34
C ASP A 70 -6.88 -1.13 -1.25
N ALA A 71 -5.60 -1.24 -0.92
CA ALA A 71 -4.96 -0.42 0.12
C ALA A 71 -4.65 1.01 -0.35
N PHE A 72 -4.25 1.16 -1.61
CA PHE A 72 -3.78 2.42 -2.20
C PHE A 72 -4.54 2.74 -3.50
N PRO A 73 -5.84 3.02 -3.43
CA PRO A 73 -6.70 3.19 -4.61
C PRO A 73 -6.31 4.41 -5.44
N GLY A 74 -6.67 4.36 -6.73
CA GLY A 74 -6.56 5.48 -7.66
C GLY A 74 -5.13 5.95 -7.87
N GLN A 75 -4.83 7.21 -7.60
CA GLN A 75 -3.50 7.81 -7.81
C GLN A 75 -2.51 7.53 -6.66
N THR A 76 -2.96 6.93 -5.58
CA THR A 76 -2.11 6.72 -4.39
C THR A 76 -1.02 5.69 -4.67
N LEU A 77 -1.36 4.53 -5.23
CA LEU A 77 -0.37 3.50 -5.57
C LEU A 77 0.65 3.98 -6.60
N PRO A 78 0.28 4.59 -7.74
CA PRO A 78 1.24 5.15 -8.68
C PRO A 78 2.20 6.17 -8.07
N ARG A 79 1.72 7.06 -7.18
CA ARG A 79 2.58 8.00 -6.46
C ARG A 79 3.59 7.30 -5.55
N LEU A 80 3.17 6.26 -4.84
CA LEU A 80 4.06 5.46 -3.99
C LEU A 80 5.10 4.71 -4.82
N GLN A 81 4.74 4.18 -5.98
CA GLN A 81 5.65 3.53 -6.91
C GLN A 81 6.71 4.50 -7.45
N LEU A 82 6.34 5.75 -7.77
CA LEU A 82 7.30 6.80 -8.16
C LEU A 82 8.26 7.15 -7.02
N LEU A 83 7.74 7.29 -5.80
CA LEU A 83 8.58 7.50 -4.62
C LEU A 83 9.51 6.32 -4.38
N LYS A 84 9.00 5.10 -4.51
CA LYS A 84 9.80 3.88 -4.40
C LYS A 84 10.92 3.85 -5.44
N ALA A 85 10.64 4.16 -6.70
CA ALA A 85 11.65 4.23 -7.75
C ALA A 85 12.73 5.29 -7.49
N ARG A 86 12.36 6.38 -6.81
CA ARG A 86 13.31 7.47 -6.45
C ARG A 86 14.19 7.11 -5.25
N TYR A 87 13.62 6.53 -4.20
CA TYR A 87 14.30 6.35 -2.90
C TYR A 87 14.84 4.95 -2.68
N ASP A 88 14.31 3.96 -3.38
CA ASP A 88 14.73 2.55 -3.31
C ASP A 88 14.63 1.90 -4.69
N PRO A 89 15.42 2.40 -5.68
CA PRO A 89 15.36 1.92 -7.07
C PRO A 89 15.78 0.46 -7.21
N ASP A 90 16.65 -0.02 -6.32
CA ASP A 90 17.13 -1.40 -6.32
C ASP A 90 16.19 -2.35 -5.53
N ASN A 91 15.06 -1.81 -5.03
CA ASN A 91 14.03 -2.55 -4.30
C ASN A 91 14.58 -3.37 -3.12
N ILE A 92 15.47 -2.77 -2.33
CA ILE A 92 16.09 -3.41 -1.17
C ILE A 92 15.04 -3.67 -0.08
N PHE A 93 14.11 -2.72 0.15
CA PHE A 93 13.01 -2.85 1.09
C PHE A 93 11.80 -3.47 0.40
N ASN A 94 11.77 -4.81 0.30
CA ASN A 94 10.79 -5.56 -0.48
C ASN A 94 10.05 -6.63 0.34
N GLN A 95 10.02 -6.49 1.66
CA GLN A 95 9.35 -7.46 2.53
C GLN A 95 7.86 -7.14 2.69
N ASN A 96 7.06 -8.17 3.01
CA ASN A 96 5.61 -8.09 3.21
C ASN A 96 4.88 -7.52 1.97
N PHE A 97 4.07 -6.49 2.15
CA PHE A 97 3.39 -5.78 1.06
C PHE A 97 4.36 -4.87 0.30
N ALA A 98 5.28 -5.46 -0.44
CA ALA A 98 6.27 -4.70 -1.21
C ALA A 98 5.58 -3.91 -2.33
N ILE A 99 5.71 -2.58 -2.29
CA ILE A 99 5.32 -1.71 -3.39
C ILE A 99 6.43 -1.79 -4.45
N PRO A 100 6.15 -2.29 -5.67
CA PRO A 100 7.17 -2.34 -6.71
C PRO A 100 7.53 -0.92 -7.17
N PRO A 101 8.79 -0.62 -7.50
CA PRO A 101 9.15 0.66 -8.09
C PRO A 101 8.47 0.84 -9.45
N ALA A 102 8.14 2.08 -9.81
CA ALA A 102 7.62 2.39 -11.14
C ALA A 102 8.67 2.03 -12.22
N THR A 103 8.20 1.37 -13.28
CA THR A 103 9.08 0.87 -14.36
C THR A 103 9.50 1.94 -15.36
N ASP A 104 8.82 3.09 -15.39
CA ASP A 104 8.99 4.14 -16.40
C ASP A 104 9.60 5.45 -15.86
N VAL A 105 10.43 5.32 -14.83
CA VAL A 105 11.24 6.45 -14.39
C VAL A 105 12.61 6.33 -15.09
N SER A 106 12.83 7.11 -16.13
CA SER A 106 14.14 7.29 -16.73
C SER A 106 15.15 7.57 -15.60
N ARG A 107 16.01 6.60 -15.33
CA ARG A 107 17.06 6.73 -14.31
C ARG A 107 17.87 7.97 -14.69
N PRO A 108 17.98 9.02 -13.86
CA PRO A 108 18.89 10.11 -14.17
C PRO A 108 20.29 9.50 -14.31
N GLU A 109 20.85 9.64 -15.49
CA GLU A 109 22.19 9.15 -15.83
C GLU A 109 23.16 9.65 -14.75
N ALA A 110 23.82 8.73 -14.07
CA ALA A 110 24.79 9.06 -13.03
C ALA A 110 25.85 9.95 -13.70
N ALA A 111 25.93 11.21 -13.27
CA ALA A 111 26.94 12.13 -13.73
C ALA A 111 28.31 11.47 -13.58
N THR A 112 28.92 11.13 -14.70
CA THR A 112 30.26 10.57 -14.77
C THR A 112 31.21 11.58 -14.13
N ALA A 113 31.72 11.23 -12.95
CA ALA A 113 32.72 12.02 -12.25
C ALA A 113 33.94 12.14 -13.21
N GLY A 114 34.12 13.36 -13.76
CA GLY A 114 35.19 13.67 -14.68
C GLY A 114 36.54 13.28 -14.09
N SER A 115 37.25 12.45 -14.81
CA SER A 115 38.67 12.14 -14.63
C SER A 115 39.46 13.42 -14.53
N ARG A 116 39.96 13.77 -13.36
CA ARG A 116 41.06 14.76 -13.23
C ARG A 116 42.35 14.05 -13.60
N THR A 117 42.77 14.19 -14.86
CA THR A 117 44.14 13.98 -15.25
C THR A 117 44.96 15.18 -14.76
N GLY A 118 45.81 14.93 -13.76
CA GLY A 118 46.86 15.85 -13.35
C GLY A 118 47.97 15.86 -14.40
N GLY A 119 48.39 17.06 -14.81
CA GLY A 119 49.64 17.36 -15.41
C GLY A 119 50.55 18.11 -14.41
#